data_4ba6433c77ed419c10d27e7fbf21505c
#
_entry.id   4ba6433c77ed419c10d27e7fbf21505c
#
_cell.length_a   1.000
_cell.length_b   1.000
_cell.length_c   1.000
_cell.angle_alpha   90.00
_cell.angle_beta   90.00
_cell.angle_gamma   90.00
#
_symmetry.space_group_name_H-M   'P 1'
#
loop_
_entity.id
_entity.type
_entity.pdbx_description
1 polymer ?
#
loop_
_entity_poly.entity_id
_entity_poly.type
_entity_poly.pdbx_seq_one_letter_code
_entity_poly.pdbx_strand_id
1 'polypeptide(L)'
;LKKYLPILKNSPFFKGLTDNEILSILHCVNATTIYRKRGSYIFRAGDSTEVMGLVVSGCVLVMQEDLWGHRNILSKCHAGDFFGEPYAASPGAVLNVSVAADEDCEIIFLNVQRXXXXSNGMRTSSEVDP
;
A
#
# COMPACT_ATOMS: atom_id res chain seq x y z
N LEU A 1 11.16 -9.45 -7.05
CA LEU A 1 10.17 -9.50 -5.96
C LEU A 1 10.19 -10.80 -5.17
N LYS A 2 10.85 -11.83 -5.72
CA LYS A 2 10.89 -13.11 -5.00
C LYS A 2 11.54 -13.00 -3.64
N LYS A 3 12.47 -12.07 -3.46
CA LYS A 3 13.16 -11.94 -2.18
C LYS A 3 12.23 -11.48 -1.07
N TYR A 4 11.06 -10.94 -1.42
CA TYR A 4 10.11 -10.46 -0.43
C TYR A 4 9.05 -11.52 -0.07
N LEU A 5 9.09 -12.68 -0.69
CA LEU A 5 8.06 -13.68 -0.46
C LEU A 5 7.88 -14.05 1.00
N PRO A 6 8.94 -14.20 1.81
CA PRO A 6 8.71 -14.53 3.21
C PRO A 6 7.87 -13.48 3.94
N ILE A 7 8.10 -12.21 3.65
CA ILE A 7 7.33 -11.14 4.27
C ILE A 7 5.90 -11.13 3.73
N LEU A 8 5.77 -11.29 2.42
CA LEU A 8 4.46 -11.27 1.79
C LEU A 8 3.58 -12.42 2.27
N LYS A 9 4.16 -13.59 2.45
CA LYS A 9 3.39 -14.75 2.87
C LYS A 9 2.83 -14.59 4.27
N ASN A 10 3.44 -13.75 5.08
CA ASN A 10 2.93 -13.49 6.43
C ASN A 10 1.87 -12.40 6.45
N SER A 11 1.69 -11.72 5.33
CA SER A 11 0.69 -10.67 5.24
C SER A 11 -0.71 -11.27 5.20
N PRO A 12 -1.70 -10.64 5.84
CA PRO A 12 -3.07 -11.14 5.78
C PRO A 12 -3.60 -11.25 4.35
N PHE A 13 -3.15 -10.38 3.43
CA PHE A 13 -3.61 -10.40 2.05
C PHE A 13 -3.20 -11.67 1.31
N PHE A 14 -2.04 -12.21 1.67
CA PHE A 14 -1.44 -13.30 0.90
C PHE A 14 -1.38 -14.61 1.67
N LYS A 15 -1.89 -14.61 2.89
CA LYS A 15 -1.82 -15.80 3.70
C LYS A 15 -2.58 -16.94 3.03
N GLY A 16 -1.95 -18.10 2.96
CA GLY A 16 -2.57 -19.26 2.36
C GLY A 16 -2.33 -19.40 0.88
N LEU A 17 -1.66 -18.44 0.25
CA LEU A 17 -1.38 -18.51 -1.17
C LEU A 17 -0.01 -19.12 -1.42
N THR A 18 0.12 -19.78 -2.57
CA THR A 18 1.42 -20.30 -2.99
C THR A 18 2.31 -19.17 -3.48
N ASP A 19 3.59 -19.44 -3.59
CA ASP A 19 4.53 -18.46 -4.11
C ASP A 19 4.13 -17.99 -5.50
N ASN A 20 3.73 -18.92 -6.37
CA ASN A 20 3.35 -18.55 -7.74
C ASN A 20 2.11 -17.68 -7.75
N GLU A 21 1.16 -17.97 -6.87
CA GLU A 21 -0.05 -17.15 -6.79
C GLU A 21 0.28 -15.73 -6.34
N ILE A 22 1.16 -15.60 -5.35
CA ILE A 22 1.56 -14.28 -4.88
C ILE A 22 2.25 -13.50 -6.00
N LEU A 23 3.18 -14.13 -6.69
CA LEU A 23 3.91 -13.45 -7.77
C LEU A 23 2.97 -13.04 -8.89
N SER A 24 1.96 -13.86 -9.19
CA SER A 24 0.97 -13.50 -10.21
C SER A 24 0.18 -12.27 -9.80
N ILE A 25 -0.22 -12.20 -8.53
CA ILE A 25 -0.98 -11.05 -8.04
C ILE A 25 -0.11 -9.80 -8.13
N LEU A 26 1.15 -9.89 -7.70
CA LEU A 26 2.04 -8.74 -7.74
C LEU A 26 2.23 -8.23 -9.16
N HIS A 27 2.32 -9.14 -10.11
CA HIS A 27 2.43 -8.74 -11.51
C HIS A 27 1.14 -8.02 -11.96
N CYS A 28 0.00 -8.56 -11.57
CA CYS A 28 -1.29 -8.01 -11.94
C CYS A 28 -1.48 -6.58 -11.44
N VAL A 29 -1.04 -6.31 -10.22
CA VAL A 29 -1.22 -4.99 -9.62
C VAL A 29 -0.03 -4.08 -9.88
N ASN A 30 0.86 -4.49 -10.77
CA ASN A 30 1.99 -3.67 -11.20
C ASN A 30 2.84 -3.23 -10.02
N ALA A 31 3.21 -4.20 -9.18
CA ALA A 31 3.98 -3.92 -7.97
C ALA A 31 5.35 -3.34 -8.34
N THR A 32 5.73 -2.28 -7.65
CA THR A 32 7.05 -1.68 -7.81
C THR A 32 7.66 -1.44 -6.44
N THR A 33 8.97 -1.51 -6.38
CA THR A 33 9.71 -1.30 -5.14
C THR A 33 10.27 0.11 -5.13
N ILE A 34 10.09 0.80 -4.01
CA ILE A 34 10.71 2.10 -3.81
C ILE A 34 11.47 2.08 -2.50
N TYR A 35 12.40 3.02 -2.40
CA TYR A 35 13.22 3.23 -1.20
C TYR A 35 13.01 4.65 -0.75
N ARG A 36 12.88 4.84 0.57
CA ARG A 36 12.73 6.18 1.13
C ARG A 36 13.65 6.31 2.33
N LYS A 37 14.30 7.45 2.41
CA LYS A 37 15.16 7.73 3.55
C LYS A 37 14.33 8.24 4.70
N ARG A 38 14.81 8.00 5.90
CA ARG A 38 14.20 8.52 7.12
C ARG A 38 13.88 9.99 6.94
N GLY A 39 12.68 10.37 7.30
CA GLY A 39 12.22 11.75 7.22
C GLY A 39 11.53 12.11 5.91
N SER A 40 11.59 11.25 4.90
CA SER A 40 10.94 11.53 3.62
C SER A 40 9.46 11.21 3.70
N TYR A 41 8.66 11.96 2.97
CA TYR A 41 7.24 11.65 2.84
C TYR A 41 7.05 10.64 1.73
N ILE A 42 6.15 9.69 1.98
CA ILE A 42 5.71 8.76 0.94
C ILE A 42 4.42 9.29 0.31
N PHE A 43 3.49 9.72 1.16
CA PHE A 43 2.25 10.35 0.74
C PHE A 43 2.05 11.63 1.55
N ARG A 44 1.40 12.61 0.96
CA ARG A 44 1.06 13.85 1.67
C ARG A 44 -0.44 14.04 1.68
N ALA A 45 -0.96 14.50 2.82
CA ALA A 45 -2.36 14.85 2.92
C ALA A 45 -2.69 15.89 1.85
N GLY A 46 -3.84 15.75 1.24
CA GLY A 46 -4.24 16.64 0.14
C GLY A 46 -4.00 16.05 -1.24
N ASP A 47 -3.13 15.06 -1.33
CA ASP A 47 -2.89 14.37 -2.59
C ASP A 47 -3.86 13.20 -2.73
N SER A 48 -3.96 12.69 -3.93
CA SER A 48 -4.66 11.42 -4.15
C SER A 48 -3.64 10.38 -4.58
N THR A 49 -4.01 9.11 -4.49
CA THR A 49 -3.11 8.05 -4.88
C THR A 49 -3.88 6.89 -5.49
N GLU A 50 -3.24 6.21 -6.43
CA GLU A 50 -3.76 4.98 -7.02
C GLU A 50 -3.07 3.76 -6.45
N VAL A 51 -2.10 3.95 -5.58
CA VAL A 51 -1.32 2.83 -5.06
C VAL A 51 -1.45 2.77 -3.56
N MET A 52 -1.36 1.56 -3.03
CA MET A 52 -1.17 1.36 -1.61
C MET A 52 0.24 0.86 -1.39
N GLY A 53 0.71 0.95 -0.17
CA GLY A 53 2.07 0.53 0.15
C GLY A 53 2.08 -0.67 1.07
N LEU A 54 3.12 -1.48 0.89
CA LEU A 54 3.45 -2.57 1.79
C LEU A 54 4.87 -2.33 2.25
N VAL A 55 5.06 -2.22 3.55
CA VAL A 55 6.41 -2.04 4.10
C VAL A 55 7.12 -3.37 4.09
N VAL A 56 8.29 -3.43 3.44
CA VAL A 56 9.08 -4.65 3.47
C VAL A 56 10.28 -4.53 4.39
N SER A 57 10.76 -3.31 4.65
CA SER A 57 11.76 -3.11 5.70
C SER A 57 11.61 -1.69 6.21
N GLY A 58 11.99 -1.47 7.46
CA GLY A 58 11.92 -0.16 8.08
C GLY A 58 10.56 0.08 8.69
N CYS A 59 10.22 1.35 8.82
CA CYS A 59 9.00 1.75 9.51
C CYS A 59 8.48 3.04 8.90
N VAL A 60 7.16 3.13 8.71
CA VAL A 60 6.54 4.38 8.28
C VAL A 60 5.51 4.81 9.31
N LEU A 61 5.28 6.11 9.39
CA LEU A 61 4.28 6.70 10.28
C LEU A 61 3.12 7.21 9.44
N VAL A 62 1.91 6.89 9.89
CA VAL A 62 0.68 7.47 9.34
C VAL A 62 0.23 8.53 10.32
N MET A 63 0.06 9.76 9.84
CA MET A 63 -0.18 10.87 10.75
C MET A 63 -1.09 11.91 10.14
N GLN A 64 -1.69 12.72 11.01
CA GLN A 64 -2.44 13.90 10.62
C GLN A 64 -1.70 15.12 11.12
N GLU A 65 -1.71 16.18 10.31
CA GLU A 65 -1.13 17.45 10.71
C GLU A 65 -2.22 18.52 10.65
N ASP A 66 -2.23 19.38 11.65
CA ASP A 66 -3.22 20.46 11.65
C ASP A 66 -2.61 21.73 11.06
N LEU A 67 -3.39 22.79 11.02
CA LEU A 67 -2.96 24.04 10.43
C LEU A 67 -1.79 24.67 11.18
N TRP A 68 -1.62 24.31 12.43
CA TRP A 68 -0.56 24.88 13.26
C TRP A 68 0.69 24.01 13.28
N GLY A 69 0.71 22.96 12.47
CA GLY A 69 1.87 22.10 12.38
C GLY A 69 1.95 21.00 13.41
N HIS A 70 0.91 20.83 14.21
CA HIS A 70 0.91 19.73 15.17
C HIS A 70 0.70 18.42 14.44
N ARG A 71 1.46 17.42 14.82
CA ARG A 71 1.36 16.09 14.22
C ARG A 71 0.71 15.15 15.20
N ASN A 72 -0.24 14.39 14.70
CA ASN A 72 -0.90 13.36 15.46
C ASN A 72 -0.63 12.03 14.78
N ILE A 73 0.18 11.21 15.40
CA ILE A 73 0.53 9.91 14.81
C ILE A 73 -0.60 8.94 15.05
N LEU A 74 -1.18 8.46 13.95
CA LEU A 74 -2.31 7.55 14.02
C LEU A 74 -1.86 6.10 14.10
N SER A 75 -0.78 5.77 13.41
CA SER A 75 -0.28 4.39 13.46
C SER A 75 1.14 4.35 12.94
N LYS A 76 1.81 3.25 13.25
CA LYS A 76 3.09 2.92 12.68
C LYS A 76 2.94 1.64 11.89
N CYS A 77 3.59 1.60 10.73
CA CYS A 77 3.58 0.41 9.90
C CYS A 77 4.99 -0.15 9.83
N HIS A 78 5.11 -1.42 10.12
CA HIS A 78 6.37 -2.14 10.10
C HIS A 78 6.35 -3.16 8.98
N ALA A 79 7.43 -3.92 8.83
CA ALA A 79 7.52 -4.91 7.78
C ALA A 79 6.30 -5.83 7.81
N GLY A 80 5.64 -5.97 6.68
CA GLY A 80 4.44 -6.77 6.55
C GLY A 80 3.14 -5.98 6.64
N ASP A 81 3.19 -4.71 7.05
CA ASP A 81 1.99 -3.90 7.20
C ASP A 81 1.71 -3.11 5.92
N PHE A 82 0.43 -2.92 5.64
CA PHE A 82 -0.02 -2.13 4.50
C PHE A 82 -0.46 -0.75 4.95
N PHE A 83 -0.39 0.21 4.05
CA PHE A 83 -0.91 1.55 4.32
C PHE A 83 -1.48 2.13 3.03
N GLY A 84 -2.43 3.03 3.19
CA GLY A 84 -3.01 3.76 2.07
C GLY A 84 -4.11 3.04 1.32
N GLU A 85 -4.51 1.87 1.78
CA GLU A 85 -5.48 1.04 1.07
C GLU A 85 -6.82 1.74 0.82
N PRO A 86 -7.43 2.39 1.81
CA PRO A 86 -8.75 2.97 1.55
C PRO A 86 -8.71 4.04 0.47
N TYR A 87 -7.64 4.80 0.42
CA TYR A 87 -7.52 5.88 -0.56
C TYR A 87 -7.23 5.34 -1.94
N ALA A 88 -6.38 4.34 -2.02
CA ALA A 88 -6.01 3.77 -3.31
C ALA A 88 -7.19 3.07 -3.96
N ALA A 89 -8.08 2.50 -3.15
CA ALA A 89 -9.23 1.76 -3.68
C ALA A 89 -10.37 2.67 -4.11
N SER A 90 -10.31 3.96 -3.79
CA SER A 90 -11.38 4.90 -4.10
C SER A 90 -10.87 5.95 -5.07
N PRO A 91 -11.14 5.80 -6.36
CA PRO A 91 -10.61 6.75 -7.35
C PRO A 91 -11.01 8.18 -7.00
N GLY A 92 -10.03 9.06 -7.03
CA GLY A 92 -10.25 10.47 -6.75
C GLY A 92 -10.32 10.83 -5.28
N ALA A 93 -10.26 9.85 -4.38
CA ALA A 93 -10.27 10.17 -2.96
C ALA A 93 -9.00 10.92 -2.59
N VAL A 94 -9.15 11.89 -1.70
CA VAL A 94 -8.04 12.73 -1.27
C VAL A 94 -7.59 12.25 0.10
N LEU A 95 -6.27 12.11 0.25
CA LEU A 95 -5.70 11.68 1.53
C LEU A 95 -5.96 12.73 2.60
N ASN A 96 -6.44 12.29 3.76
CA ASN A 96 -6.50 13.17 4.92
C ASN A 96 -5.41 12.83 5.92
N VAL A 97 -4.46 12.03 5.51
CA VAL A 97 -3.30 11.67 6.34
C VAL A 97 -2.05 11.82 5.48
N SER A 98 -0.93 11.95 6.15
CA SER A 98 0.39 11.89 5.51
C SER A 98 1.09 10.63 5.97
N VAL A 99 1.97 10.11 5.14
CA VAL A 99 2.77 8.93 5.47
C VAL A 99 4.23 9.30 5.26
N ALA A 100 5.04 9.12 6.28
CA ALA A 100 6.44 9.49 6.24
C ALA A 100 7.30 8.35 6.77
N ALA A 101 8.52 8.28 6.27
CA ALA A 101 9.46 7.25 6.70
C ALA A 101 10.03 7.62 8.07
N ASP A 102 9.87 6.72 9.02
CA ASP A 102 10.45 6.89 10.35
C ASP A 102 11.86 6.30 10.44
N GLU A 103 12.19 5.48 9.48
CA GLU A 103 13.51 4.89 9.28
C GLU A 103 13.71 4.80 7.79
N ASP A 104 14.94 4.57 7.36
CA ASP A 104 15.15 4.21 5.97
C ASP A 104 14.30 2.98 5.68
N CYS A 105 13.51 3.02 4.62
CA CYS A 105 12.59 1.92 4.38
C CYS A 105 12.52 1.54 2.92
N GLU A 106 12.08 0.31 2.74
CA GLU A 106 11.84 -0.28 1.44
C GLU A 106 10.37 -0.64 1.39
N ILE A 107 9.70 -0.21 0.34
CA ILE A 107 8.25 -0.28 0.24
C ILE A 107 7.89 -0.82 -1.14
N ILE A 108 6.89 -1.70 -1.18
CA ILE A 108 6.31 -2.14 -2.45
C ILE A 108 5.02 -1.36 -2.66
N PHE A 109 4.91 -0.69 -3.79
CA PHE A 109 3.67 -0.03 -4.20
C PHE A 109 2.85 -1.00 -5.05
N LEU A 110 1.57 -1.10 -4.73
CA LEU A 110 0.63 -1.95 -5.44
C LEU A 110 -0.48 -1.08 -5.99
N ASN A 111 -0.75 -1.18 -7.28
CA ASN A 111 -1.83 -0.40 -7.88
C ASN A 111 -3.13 -1.18 -7.75
N VAL A 112 -3.87 -0.91 -6.69
CA VAL A 112 -5.06 -1.71 -6.39
C VAL A 112 -6.22 -1.39 -7.32
N GLN A 113 -6.18 -0.25 -7.99
CA GLN A 113 -7.22 0.05 -8.97
C GLN A 113 -7.07 -0.81 -10.21
N ARG A 114 -5.87 -1.17 -10.54
CA ARG A 114 -5.66 -2.18 -11.56
C ARG A 114 -6.21 -3.52 -11.14
N UNK A 115 -5.88 -3.69 -9.95
CA UNK A 115 -6.30 -4.94 -9.44
C UNK A 115 -7.75 -5.09 -9.34
N UNK A 116 -8.15 -4.10 -9.13
CA UNK A 116 -9.51 -3.99 -9.09
C UNK A 116 -10.14 -4.24 -10.41
N UNK A 117 -9.57 -3.87 -11.06
CA UNK A 117 -9.96 -4.07 -12.34
C UNK A 117 -9.87 -5.42 -12.81
N UNK A 118 -9.03 -5.87 -12.37
CA UNK A 118 -8.80 -7.24 -12.60
C UNK A 118 -9.66 -8.10 -11.79
N SER A 119 -9.75 -7.69 -10.74
CA SER A 119 -10.65 -8.45 -9.86
C SER A 119 -12.09 -8.29 -10.31
N ASN A 120 -12.44 -7.11 -10.67
CA ASN A 120 -13.81 -6.90 -11.16
C ASN A 120 -14.10 -7.73 -12.38
N GLY A 121 -13.15 -7.83 -13.25
CA GLY A 121 -13.32 -8.66 -14.42
C GLY A 121 -13.49 -10.11 -14.07
N MET A 122 -12.85 -10.53 -13.04
CA MET A 122 -12.99 -11.92 -12.59
C MET A 122 -14.33 -12.15 -11.91
N ARG A 123 -14.73 -11.16 -11.17
CA ARG A 123 -15.98 -11.31 -10.47
C ARG A 123 -17.13 -11.38 -11.42
N THR A 124 -17.01 -10.60 -11.95
CA THR A 124 -17.93 -10.42 -12.25
C THR A 124 -18.54 -10.84 -12.82
N SER A 125 -18.43 -10.81 -12.72
CA SER A 125 -18.86 -10.77 -12.65
C SER A 125 -19.63 -10.63 -12.25
N SER A 126 -20.03 -10.39 -12.10
CA SER A 126 -20.64 -10.08 -11.51
C SER A 126 -20.88 -9.29 -10.98
N GLU A 127 -20.80 -8.82 -10.93
CA GLU A 127 -21.01 -8.05 -10.25
C GLU A 127 -21.12 -7.22 -10.60
N VAL A 128 -21.21 -7.11 -11.10
CA VAL A 128 -21.32 -6.45 -11.28
C VAL A 128 -21.39 -5.97 -11.95
N ASP A 129 -21.45 -6.09 -12.35
CA ASP A 129 -21.45 -5.91 -12.81
C ASP A 129 -21.76 -5.75 -13.14
N PRO A 130 -21.94 -5.66 -13.48
CA PRO A 130 -22.32 -5.58 -13.63
C PRO A 130 -22.50 -5.38 -13.74
#